data_eacf15b400935ba143c3af7c318ca9c0
#
_entry.id   eacf15b400935ba143c3af7c318ca9c0
#
_cell.length_a   1.000
_cell.length_b   1.000
_cell.length_c   1.000
_cell.angle_alpha   90.00
_cell.angle_beta   90.00
_cell.angle_gamma   90.00
#
_symmetry.space_group_name_H-M   'P 1'
#
loop_
_entity.id
_entity.type
_entity.pdbx_description
1 polymer ?
#
loop_
_entity_poly.entity_id
_entity_poly.type
_entity_poly.pdbx_seq_one_letter_code
_entity_poly.pdbx_strand_id
1 'polypeptide(L)'
;MNRRLFLQLPLAASALVAEAQDPVKTRSKQGFKVEKGKDHFQEELLIMGGQFDCKVSAKDTNGDLCIYDTTRQEKGGPVLHVHFNQDEWFYIIKGEFIARVGEDTLSLKPGDSAFAPRKIPHAFAKISEGEGQMLVLFQPAGSMEDFFKQMSKLGKNIPKDQERALKNLWEAHGMAMVGPPLKF
;
A
#
# COMPACT_ATOMS: atom_id res chain seq x y z
N MET A 1 -16.81 -74.35 31.03
CA MET A 1 -17.32 -73.35 30.05
C MET A 1 -16.64 -72.01 30.40
N ASN A 2 -15.55 -71.70 29.71
CA ASN A 2 -14.81 -70.43 29.92
C ASN A 2 -15.03 -69.51 28.72
N ARG A 3 -15.80 -68.47 28.89
CA ARG A 3 -15.96 -67.40 27.90
C ARG A 3 -14.81 -66.38 28.09
N ARG A 4 -13.90 -66.34 27.08
CA ARG A 4 -12.89 -65.28 26.97
C ARG A 4 -13.53 -64.08 26.28
N LEU A 5 -13.65 -62.96 27.01
CA LEU A 5 -14.02 -61.66 26.49
C LEU A 5 -12.80 -61.05 25.82
N PHE A 6 -12.86 -60.83 24.48
CA PHE A 6 -11.87 -60.02 23.74
C PHE A 6 -12.31 -58.55 23.85
N LEU A 7 -11.57 -57.75 24.58
CA LEU A 7 -11.68 -56.28 24.51
C LEU A 7 -10.93 -55.79 23.27
N GLN A 8 -11.65 -55.31 22.30
CA GLN A 8 -11.08 -54.54 21.20
C GLN A 8 -10.96 -53.07 21.65
N LEU A 9 -9.73 -52.58 21.79
CA LEU A 9 -9.42 -51.16 21.97
C LEU A 9 -9.42 -50.53 20.56
N PRO A 10 -10.12 -49.35 20.38
CA PRO A 10 -10.02 -48.62 19.16
C PRO A 10 -8.67 -47.91 19.09
N LEU A 11 -7.92 -48.15 18.03
CA LEU A 11 -6.70 -47.41 17.64
C LEU A 11 -7.13 -46.01 17.19
N ALA A 12 -7.02 -45.00 18.05
CA ALA A 12 -7.18 -43.63 17.64
C ALA A 12 -5.93 -43.18 16.87
N ALA A 13 -6.03 -43.13 15.58
CA ALA A 13 -5.02 -42.50 14.73
C ALA A 13 -5.12 -40.97 14.89
N SER A 14 -4.24 -40.42 15.71
CA SER A 14 -4.02 -38.96 15.77
C SER A 14 -3.33 -38.53 14.48
N ALA A 15 -4.08 -37.94 13.55
CA ALA A 15 -3.53 -37.22 12.43
C ALA A 15 -2.82 -35.95 12.96
N LEU A 16 -1.49 -35.98 12.99
CA LEU A 16 -0.68 -34.78 13.16
C LEU A 16 -0.89 -33.91 11.92
N VAL A 17 -1.76 -32.91 12.05
CA VAL A 17 -1.82 -31.82 11.08
C VAL A 17 -0.56 -30.99 11.32
N ALA A 18 0.45 -31.16 10.46
CA ALA A 18 1.58 -30.25 10.41
C ALA A 18 1.03 -28.89 9.95
N GLU A 19 0.85 -27.96 10.88
CA GLU A 19 0.68 -26.56 10.50
C GLU A 19 1.93 -26.16 9.71
N ALA A 20 1.75 -25.83 8.43
CA ALA A 20 2.79 -25.20 7.64
C ALA A 20 3.10 -23.86 8.33
N GLN A 21 4.21 -23.79 9.05
CA GLN A 21 4.69 -22.54 9.61
C GLN A 21 5.02 -21.64 8.43
N ASP A 22 4.28 -20.54 8.29
CA ASP A 22 4.66 -19.45 7.41
C ASP A 22 6.12 -19.09 7.65
N PRO A 23 6.93 -18.86 6.59
CA PRO A 23 8.33 -18.51 6.76
C PRO A 23 8.41 -17.31 7.70
N VAL A 24 9.15 -17.44 8.81
CA VAL A 24 9.33 -16.38 9.80
C VAL A 24 9.87 -15.17 9.07
N LYS A 25 8.98 -14.22 8.77
CA LYS A 25 9.37 -12.93 8.22
C LYS A 25 10.21 -12.24 9.30
N THR A 26 11.45 -11.90 9.00
CA THR A 26 12.36 -11.27 9.97
C THR A 26 12.40 -9.77 9.73
N ARG A 27 12.06 -9.01 10.77
CA ARG A 27 12.24 -7.55 10.79
C ARG A 27 13.73 -7.21 10.75
N SER A 28 14.12 -6.13 10.06
CA SER A 28 15.49 -5.60 10.10
C SER A 28 15.92 -5.33 11.54
N LYS A 29 17.14 -5.74 11.88
CA LYS A 29 17.74 -5.49 13.20
C LYS A 29 18.69 -4.28 13.17
N GLN A 30 18.93 -3.68 12.01
CA GLN A 30 19.82 -2.54 11.84
C GLN A 30 19.04 -1.32 11.41
N GLY A 31 19.35 -0.18 12.04
CA GLY A 31 18.91 1.12 11.57
C GLY A 31 19.69 1.52 10.31
N PHE A 32 19.04 2.32 9.44
CA PHE A 32 19.64 2.82 8.22
C PHE A 32 19.23 4.28 7.97
N LYS A 33 19.92 4.94 7.06
CA LYS A 33 19.59 6.27 6.55
C LYS A 33 19.29 6.16 5.06
N VAL A 34 18.18 6.71 4.62
CA VAL A 34 17.92 7.00 3.21
C VAL A 34 18.01 8.50 3.01
N GLU A 35 18.85 8.96 2.10
CA GLU A 35 19.07 10.39 1.87
C GLU A 35 17.86 11.03 1.20
N LYS A 36 17.77 12.37 1.33
CA LYS A 36 16.75 13.17 0.65
C LYS A 36 16.82 12.94 -0.87
N GLY A 37 15.65 12.69 -1.48
CA GLY A 37 15.53 12.46 -2.93
C GLY A 37 16.19 11.17 -3.41
N LYS A 38 16.40 10.21 -2.49
CA LYS A 38 16.90 8.87 -2.83
C LYS A 38 15.89 7.82 -2.41
N ASP A 39 15.75 6.81 -3.23
CA ASP A 39 15.03 5.59 -2.92
C ASP A 39 15.91 4.61 -2.14
N HIS A 40 15.33 3.83 -1.22
CA HIS A 40 16.04 2.83 -0.41
C HIS A 40 16.75 1.77 -1.26
N PHE A 41 16.19 1.41 -2.40
CA PHE A 41 16.75 0.43 -3.34
C PHE A 41 17.43 1.06 -4.55
N GLN A 42 17.52 2.40 -4.59
CA GLN A 42 18.04 3.18 -5.72
C GLN A 42 17.20 2.97 -7.00
N GLU A 43 15.91 2.66 -6.85
CA GLU A 43 14.96 2.53 -7.93
C GLU A 43 14.37 3.91 -8.29
N GLU A 44 13.99 4.11 -9.54
CA GLU A 44 13.27 5.28 -10.01
C GLU A 44 11.83 4.89 -10.29
N LEU A 45 10.91 5.28 -9.42
CA LEU A 45 9.49 4.98 -9.56
C LEU A 45 8.71 6.24 -9.92
N LEU A 46 8.44 6.42 -11.22
CA LEU A 46 7.60 7.50 -11.75
C LEU A 46 6.17 6.99 -11.92
N ILE A 47 5.23 7.51 -11.12
CA ILE A 47 3.85 7.04 -11.08
C ILE A 47 2.91 8.22 -11.24
N MET A 48 2.14 8.24 -12.34
CA MET A 48 1.12 9.27 -12.61
C MET A 48 1.63 10.71 -12.41
N GLY A 49 2.85 10.99 -12.84
CA GLY A 49 3.49 12.30 -12.77
C GLY A 49 4.11 12.64 -11.40
N GLY A 50 4.17 11.70 -10.46
CA GLY A 50 4.89 11.82 -9.20
C GLY A 50 6.09 10.88 -9.14
N GLN A 51 7.16 11.31 -8.47
CA GLN A 51 8.29 10.47 -8.05
C GLN A 51 7.94 9.84 -6.72
N PHE A 52 8.19 8.55 -6.57
CA PHE A 52 7.93 7.78 -5.34
C PHE A 52 9.24 7.16 -4.86
N ASP A 53 9.79 7.68 -3.77
CA ASP A 53 11.02 7.18 -3.16
C ASP A 53 10.68 6.34 -1.93
N CYS A 54 10.93 5.04 -1.96
CA CYS A 54 10.79 4.19 -0.78
C CYS A 54 11.75 4.64 0.31
N LYS A 55 11.25 4.93 1.51
CA LYS A 55 12.06 5.31 2.67
C LYS A 55 12.14 4.18 3.70
N VAL A 56 11.06 3.42 3.85
CA VAL A 56 10.99 2.23 4.68
C VAL A 56 10.23 1.17 3.91
N SER A 57 10.86 0.02 3.71
CA SER A 57 10.30 -1.09 2.97
C SER A 57 9.47 -2.01 3.88
N ALA A 58 8.51 -2.71 3.28
CA ALA A 58 7.82 -3.82 3.92
C ALA A 58 8.80 -4.89 4.44
N LYS A 59 9.94 -5.09 3.77
CA LYS A 59 10.98 -6.02 4.19
C LYS A 59 11.64 -5.59 5.51
N ASP A 60 11.83 -4.27 5.73
CA ASP A 60 12.43 -3.74 6.95
C ASP A 60 11.54 -3.95 8.17
N THR A 61 10.23 -3.94 7.95
CA THR A 61 9.19 -3.91 8.99
C THR A 61 8.49 -5.25 9.19
N ASN A 62 8.91 -6.30 8.50
CA ASN A 62 8.22 -7.59 8.48
C ASN A 62 6.79 -7.50 7.93
N GLY A 63 6.53 -6.53 7.03
CA GLY A 63 5.22 -6.28 6.44
C GLY A 63 4.29 -5.39 7.25
N ASP A 64 4.73 -4.88 8.41
CA ASP A 64 3.87 -4.05 9.26
C ASP A 64 3.53 -2.71 8.62
N LEU A 65 4.49 -2.09 7.92
CA LEU A 65 4.29 -0.85 7.19
C LEU A 65 5.31 -0.65 6.05
N CYS A 66 5.00 0.24 5.12
CA CYS A 66 5.97 0.86 4.22
C CYS A 66 5.74 2.37 4.15
N ILE A 67 6.80 3.13 3.86
CA ILE A 67 6.78 4.60 3.79
C ILE A 67 7.42 5.05 2.49
N TYR A 68 6.72 5.94 1.78
CA TYR A 68 7.20 6.61 0.59
C TYR A 68 7.26 8.13 0.80
N ASP A 69 8.33 8.73 0.31
CA ASP A 69 8.42 10.18 0.08
C ASP A 69 8.02 10.43 -1.37
N THR A 70 6.92 11.16 -1.57
CA THR A 70 6.40 11.41 -2.91
C THR A 70 6.53 12.88 -3.28
N THR A 71 7.05 13.17 -4.47
CA THR A 71 7.13 14.52 -5.01
C THR A 71 6.42 14.60 -6.36
N ARG A 72 5.79 15.74 -6.64
CA ARG A 72 5.20 16.03 -7.97
C ARG A 72 5.21 17.49 -8.30
N GLN A 73 5.42 17.78 -9.58
CA GLN A 73 5.39 19.15 -10.08
C GLN A 73 3.97 19.55 -10.52
N GLU A 74 3.28 18.64 -11.20
CA GLU A 74 1.96 18.90 -11.75
C GLU A 74 0.87 18.83 -10.67
N LYS A 75 -0.20 19.61 -10.84
CA LYS A 75 -1.43 19.50 -10.06
C LYS A 75 -2.11 18.16 -10.31
N GLY A 76 -2.91 17.70 -9.36
CA GLY A 76 -3.66 16.45 -9.46
C GLY A 76 -3.15 15.37 -8.52
N GLY A 77 -3.71 14.17 -8.69
CA GLY A 77 -3.46 13.01 -7.85
C GLY A 77 -4.08 11.75 -8.45
N PRO A 78 -4.17 10.67 -7.67
CA PRO A 78 -4.79 9.43 -8.09
C PRO A 78 -6.30 9.57 -8.26
N VAL A 79 -6.90 8.59 -8.92
CA VAL A 79 -8.37 8.39 -8.94
C VAL A 79 -8.88 8.13 -7.52
N LEU A 80 -10.19 8.37 -7.29
CA LEU A 80 -10.85 7.95 -6.06
C LEU A 80 -10.79 6.42 -5.98
N HIS A 81 -10.25 5.89 -4.89
CA HIS A 81 -9.99 4.47 -4.72
C HIS A 81 -10.20 4.01 -3.28
N VAL A 82 -10.16 2.72 -3.08
CA VAL A 82 -10.28 2.09 -1.77
C VAL A 82 -9.20 1.02 -1.61
N HIS A 83 -8.55 0.99 -0.45
CA HIS A 83 -7.73 -0.11 0.01
C HIS A 83 -8.57 -1.03 0.89
N PHE A 84 -8.62 -2.33 0.58
CA PHE A 84 -9.42 -3.25 1.40
C PHE A 84 -8.70 -3.70 2.68
N ASN A 85 -7.38 -3.73 2.65
CA ASN A 85 -6.56 -4.31 3.71
C ASN A 85 -5.54 -3.37 4.34
N GLN A 86 -5.30 -2.19 3.77
CA GLN A 86 -4.32 -1.20 4.25
C GLN A 86 -5.02 0.07 4.70
N ASP A 87 -4.58 0.63 5.81
CA ASP A 87 -4.79 2.04 6.15
C ASP A 87 -3.72 2.87 5.44
N GLU A 88 -4.07 4.08 5.01
CA GLU A 88 -3.16 5.01 4.37
C GLU A 88 -3.09 6.31 5.17
N TRP A 89 -1.90 6.85 5.34
CA TRP A 89 -1.68 8.10 6.04
C TRP A 89 -0.79 9.03 5.22
N PHE A 90 -1.14 10.31 5.21
CA PHE A 90 -0.47 11.37 4.48
C PHE A 90 0.10 12.40 5.45
N TYR A 91 1.31 12.89 5.20
CA TYR A 91 1.90 14.02 5.89
C TYR A 91 2.50 14.99 4.90
N ILE A 92 2.04 16.24 4.89
CA ILE A 92 2.44 17.23 3.91
C ILE A 92 3.75 17.89 4.33
N ILE A 93 4.74 17.84 3.46
CA ILE A 93 6.06 18.47 3.64
C ILE A 93 6.12 19.81 2.91
N LYS A 94 5.58 19.87 1.67
CA LYS A 94 5.66 21.05 0.81
C LYS A 94 4.46 21.12 -0.14
N GLY A 95 4.01 22.34 -0.44
CA GLY A 95 2.86 22.59 -1.30
C GLY A 95 1.53 22.41 -0.56
N GLU A 96 0.43 22.60 -1.28
CA GLU A 96 -0.92 22.47 -0.76
C GLU A 96 -1.65 21.35 -1.47
N PHE A 97 -2.43 20.60 -0.72
CA PHE A 97 -3.18 19.46 -1.19
C PHE A 97 -4.63 19.53 -0.72
N ILE A 98 -5.50 18.86 -1.44
CA ILE A 98 -6.80 18.44 -0.92
C ILE A 98 -6.78 16.92 -0.80
N ALA A 99 -7.45 16.40 0.22
CA ALA A 99 -7.73 14.98 0.34
C ALA A 99 -9.23 14.78 0.55
N ARG A 100 -9.81 13.79 -0.12
CA ARG A 100 -11.14 13.29 0.18
C ARG A 100 -10.99 11.96 0.91
N VAL A 101 -11.68 11.82 2.05
CA VAL A 101 -11.76 10.58 2.81
C VAL A 101 -13.24 10.34 3.15
N GLY A 102 -13.84 9.33 2.52
CA GLY A 102 -15.29 9.14 2.57
C GLY A 102 -16.01 10.34 1.97
N GLU A 103 -16.84 10.99 2.77
CA GLU A 103 -17.58 12.20 2.37
C GLU A 103 -16.83 13.51 2.70
N ASP A 104 -15.79 13.44 3.53
CA ASP A 104 -15.05 14.62 3.97
C ASP A 104 -14.02 15.07 2.96
N THR A 105 -13.93 16.38 2.73
CA THR A 105 -12.87 17.02 1.96
C THR A 105 -12.00 17.86 2.87
N LEU A 106 -10.71 17.54 2.91
CA LEU A 106 -9.71 18.12 3.79
C LEU A 106 -8.75 18.99 2.98
N SER A 107 -8.55 20.25 3.39
CA SER A 107 -7.47 21.09 2.86
C SER A 107 -6.22 20.87 3.71
N LEU A 108 -5.09 20.58 3.05
CA LEU A 108 -3.86 20.19 3.71
C LEU A 108 -2.71 21.11 3.24
N LYS A 109 -1.94 21.62 4.20
CA LYS A 109 -0.74 22.45 4.01
C LYS A 109 0.45 21.84 4.75
N PRO A 110 1.68 22.32 4.54
CA PRO A 110 2.86 21.79 5.23
C PRO A 110 2.68 21.69 6.75
N GLY A 111 2.94 20.49 7.29
CA GLY A 111 2.74 20.14 8.70
C GLY A 111 1.40 19.45 9.00
N ASP A 112 0.42 19.51 8.09
CA ASP A 112 -0.85 18.81 8.26
C ASP A 112 -0.72 17.35 7.88
N SER A 113 -1.61 16.52 8.44
CA SER A 113 -1.74 15.11 8.08
C SER A 113 -3.19 14.70 7.89
N ALA A 114 -3.42 13.66 7.10
CA ALA A 114 -4.72 13.02 6.94
C ALA A 114 -4.58 11.50 7.07
N PHE A 115 -5.62 10.87 7.59
CA PHE A 115 -5.71 9.42 7.75
C PHE A 115 -6.89 8.89 6.96
N ALA A 116 -6.63 7.94 6.07
CA ALA A 116 -7.63 7.22 5.28
C ALA A 116 -7.71 5.77 5.78
N PRO A 117 -8.75 5.42 6.56
CA PRO A 117 -8.94 4.05 7.02
C PRO A 117 -9.17 3.10 5.85
N ARG A 118 -8.73 1.86 5.98
CA ARG A 118 -9.08 0.80 5.02
C ARG A 118 -10.58 0.69 4.81
N LYS A 119 -10.98 0.32 3.60
CA LYS A 119 -12.38 0.21 3.16
C LYS A 119 -13.13 1.54 3.03
N ILE A 120 -12.49 2.67 3.32
CA ILE A 120 -13.06 4.00 3.08
C ILE A 120 -12.51 4.55 1.77
N PRO A 121 -13.36 4.92 0.79
CA PRO A 121 -12.92 5.55 -0.45
C PRO A 121 -12.16 6.86 -0.17
N HIS A 122 -11.01 7.03 -0.81
CA HIS A 122 -10.20 8.23 -0.65
C HIS A 122 -9.38 8.56 -1.90
N ALA A 123 -8.93 9.79 -1.97
CA ALA A 123 -8.00 10.31 -2.96
C ALA A 123 -7.36 11.58 -2.43
N PHE A 124 -6.25 12.00 -3.03
CA PHE A 124 -5.67 13.32 -2.81
C PHE A 124 -5.41 14.02 -4.15
N ALA A 125 -5.25 15.33 -4.11
CA ALA A 125 -4.76 16.10 -5.25
C ALA A 125 -3.88 17.25 -4.75
N LYS A 126 -2.71 17.41 -5.38
CA LYS A 126 -1.92 18.64 -5.25
C LYS A 126 -2.62 19.77 -5.97
N ILE A 127 -2.80 20.91 -5.30
CA ILE A 127 -3.52 22.07 -5.84
C ILE A 127 -2.63 23.31 -6.02
N SER A 128 -1.50 23.41 -5.31
CA SER A 128 -0.58 24.55 -5.40
C SER A 128 0.27 24.53 -6.67
N GLU A 129 0.82 25.67 -7.03
CA GLU A 129 1.88 25.77 -8.04
C GLU A 129 3.22 25.23 -7.50
N GLY A 130 4.14 24.94 -8.42
CA GLY A 130 5.47 24.39 -8.08
C GLY A 130 5.43 22.98 -7.51
N GLU A 131 6.49 22.60 -6.83
CA GLU A 131 6.65 21.27 -6.27
C GLU A 131 5.77 21.03 -5.04
N GLY A 132 5.08 19.89 -5.00
CA GLY A 132 4.45 19.34 -3.81
C GLY A 132 5.20 18.11 -3.34
N GLN A 133 5.29 17.93 -2.00
CA GLN A 133 5.95 16.80 -1.37
C GLN A 133 5.15 16.33 -0.15
N MET A 134 4.99 15.02 -0.03
CA MET A 134 4.37 14.40 1.15
C MET A 134 4.94 13.02 1.42
N LEU A 135 4.86 12.60 2.68
CA LEU A 135 5.02 11.19 3.05
C LEU A 135 3.69 10.48 2.90
N VAL A 136 3.76 9.27 2.37
CA VAL A 136 2.63 8.34 2.31
C VAL A 136 3.05 7.06 3.01
N LEU A 137 2.23 6.60 3.96
CA LEU A 137 2.47 5.41 4.75
C LEU A 137 1.30 4.44 4.59
N PHE A 138 1.60 3.17 4.42
CA PHE A 138 0.61 2.08 4.37
C PHE A 138 0.81 1.10 5.53
N GLN A 139 -0.28 0.76 6.23
CA GLN A 139 -0.27 -0.18 7.34
C GLN A 139 -1.47 -1.15 7.29
N PRO A 140 -1.23 -2.47 7.22
CA PRO A 140 0.06 -3.10 6.92
C PRO A 140 0.57 -2.70 5.53
N ALA A 141 1.86 -2.95 5.25
CA ALA A 141 2.44 -2.64 3.94
C ALA A 141 1.73 -3.35 2.78
N GLY A 142 1.21 -4.56 3.02
CA GLY A 142 0.60 -5.38 1.99
C GLY A 142 1.54 -5.61 0.82
N SER A 143 1.01 -5.48 -0.40
CA SER A 143 1.78 -5.57 -1.64
C SER A 143 1.98 -4.21 -2.34
N MET A 144 2.00 -3.11 -1.56
CA MET A 144 2.07 -1.75 -2.13
C MET A 144 3.37 -1.48 -2.89
N GLU A 145 4.50 -2.05 -2.45
CA GLU A 145 5.77 -1.92 -3.18
C GLU A 145 5.69 -2.55 -4.57
N ASP A 146 5.14 -3.76 -4.68
CA ASP A 146 4.97 -4.43 -5.96
C ASP A 146 3.97 -3.70 -6.85
N PHE A 147 2.90 -3.16 -6.26
CA PHE A 147 1.95 -2.30 -6.98
C PHE A 147 2.63 -1.08 -7.58
N PHE A 148 3.41 -0.33 -6.82
CA PHE A 148 4.11 0.87 -7.31
C PHE A 148 5.15 0.54 -8.39
N LYS A 149 5.89 -0.55 -8.25
CA LYS A 149 6.81 -1.04 -9.29
C LYS A 149 6.09 -1.38 -10.60
N GLN A 150 4.91 -2.02 -10.52
CA GLN A 150 4.11 -2.34 -11.69
C GLN A 150 3.48 -1.08 -12.31
N MET A 151 2.94 -0.17 -11.48
CA MET A 151 2.40 1.11 -11.94
C MET A 151 3.45 1.97 -12.65
N SER A 152 4.68 2.03 -12.13
CA SER A 152 5.76 2.78 -12.76
C SER A 152 6.08 2.28 -14.16
N LYS A 153 5.97 0.97 -14.43
CA LYS A 153 6.19 0.37 -15.75
C LYS A 153 5.11 0.73 -16.78
N LEU A 154 3.90 1.09 -16.33
CA LEU A 154 2.81 1.49 -17.22
C LEU A 154 2.99 2.92 -17.77
N GLY A 155 3.84 3.72 -17.11
CA GLY A 155 4.09 5.10 -17.50
C GLY A 155 2.94 6.06 -17.16
N LYS A 156 3.06 7.30 -17.62
CA LYS A 156 2.13 8.40 -17.30
C LYS A 156 0.79 8.29 -18.05
N ASN A 157 0.83 7.85 -19.29
CA ASN A 157 -0.33 7.77 -20.17
C ASN A 157 -0.73 6.33 -20.40
N ILE A 158 -1.72 5.86 -19.65
CA ILE A 158 -2.25 4.52 -19.80
C ILE A 158 -3.27 4.53 -20.95
N PRO A 159 -3.04 3.80 -22.04
CA PRO A 159 -3.99 3.72 -23.15
C PRO A 159 -5.33 3.16 -22.72
N LYS A 160 -6.43 3.61 -23.34
CA LYS A 160 -7.80 3.16 -23.01
C LYS A 160 -7.98 1.65 -23.17
N ASP A 161 -7.30 1.02 -24.10
CA ASP A 161 -7.33 -0.43 -24.28
C ASP A 161 -6.66 -1.21 -23.13
N GLN A 162 -5.91 -0.52 -22.25
CA GLN A 162 -5.30 -1.08 -21.05
C GLN A 162 -6.11 -0.84 -19.76
N GLU A 163 -7.28 -0.20 -19.83
CA GLU A 163 -8.12 0.05 -18.63
C GLU A 163 -8.44 -1.24 -17.85
N ARG A 164 -8.73 -2.33 -18.57
CA ARG A 164 -8.99 -3.62 -17.94
C ARG A 164 -7.74 -4.18 -17.22
N ALA A 165 -6.57 -4.06 -17.82
CA ALA A 165 -5.32 -4.50 -17.21
C ALA A 165 -5.00 -3.66 -15.97
N LEU A 166 -5.23 -2.34 -16.04
CA LEU A 166 -5.10 -1.44 -14.90
C LEU A 166 -6.03 -1.84 -13.77
N LYS A 167 -7.31 -2.06 -14.05
CA LYS A 167 -8.29 -2.51 -13.06
C LYS A 167 -7.85 -3.81 -12.39
N ASN A 168 -7.45 -4.80 -13.18
CA ASN A 168 -6.97 -6.09 -12.66
C ASN A 168 -5.72 -5.91 -11.77
N LEU A 169 -4.82 -4.99 -12.13
CA LEU A 169 -3.64 -4.67 -11.31
C LEU A 169 -4.05 -4.13 -9.93
N TRP A 170 -4.98 -3.19 -9.87
CA TRP A 170 -5.49 -2.66 -8.60
C TRP A 170 -6.13 -3.76 -7.74
N GLU A 171 -7.01 -4.56 -8.33
CA GLU A 171 -7.71 -5.67 -7.66
C GLU A 171 -6.74 -6.74 -7.13
N ALA A 172 -5.71 -7.08 -7.91
CA ALA A 172 -4.67 -8.02 -7.50
C ALA A 172 -3.88 -7.57 -6.26
N HIS A 173 -3.83 -6.25 -6.02
CA HIS A 173 -3.17 -5.65 -4.86
C HIS A 173 -4.15 -5.22 -3.74
N GLY A 174 -5.38 -5.73 -3.76
CA GLY A 174 -6.37 -5.48 -2.71
C GLY A 174 -6.95 -4.07 -2.72
N MET A 175 -7.06 -3.45 -3.89
CA MET A 175 -7.61 -2.12 -4.11
C MET A 175 -8.68 -2.11 -5.19
N ALA A 176 -9.51 -1.07 -5.19
CA ALA A 176 -10.44 -0.82 -6.29
C ALA A 176 -10.51 0.67 -6.63
N MET A 177 -10.56 1.00 -7.91
CA MET A 177 -10.90 2.33 -8.39
C MET A 177 -12.42 2.51 -8.30
N VAL A 178 -12.90 3.53 -7.59
CA VAL A 178 -14.33 3.75 -7.31
C VAL A 178 -14.85 5.10 -7.78
N GLY A 179 -14.01 5.91 -8.39
CA GLY A 179 -14.42 7.20 -8.98
C GLY A 179 -13.29 7.92 -9.71
N PRO A 180 -13.58 9.08 -10.30
CA PRO A 180 -12.56 9.88 -10.99
C PRO A 180 -11.58 10.53 -10.01
N PRO A 181 -10.46 11.10 -10.50
CA PRO A 181 -9.61 11.99 -9.73
C PRO A 181 -10.39 13.18 -9.16
N LEU A 182 -9.89 13.76 -8.06
CA LEU A 182 -10.48 14.95 -7.47
C LEU A 182 -10.39 16.14 -8.44
N LYS A 183 -11.48 16.92 -8.49
CA LYS A 183 -11.52 18.23 -9.16
C LYS A 183 -11.26 19.32 -8.12
N PHE A 184 -10.52 20.37 -8.51
CA PHE A 184 -10.11 21.48 -7.64
C PHE A 184 -9.96 22.79 -8.44
#